data_ec1092a5e5ac9395cb6c394b61eacbc2
#
_entry.id   ec1092a5e5ac9395cb6c394b61eacbc2
#
_cell.length_a   1.000
_cell.length_b   1.000
_cell.length_c   1.000
_cell.angle_alpha   90.00
_cell.angle_beta   90.00
_cell.angle_gamma   90.00
#
_symmetry.space_group_name_H-M   'P 1'
#
loop_
_entity.id
_entity.type
_entity.pdbx_description
1 polymer ?
#
loop_
_entity_poly.entity_id
_entity_poly.type
_entity_poly.pdbx_seq_one_letter_code
_entity_poly.pdbx_strand_id
1 'polypeptide(L)'
;MEFHQLRYFTAAAEDMSISQAAQRLHVTQPALSRQIAALEAELGVALFDRVKKRIVLTDAGRFFLPKARQIICDAETSAQQLREQFGDAPRTLRLGFLSVFLDDLVTPVMREFRQRHPKARVSLFELPPRAQLDRLRTHELDAAILGNIEEADRDLFAVRRLSRNKMGVVLPEDHPLAAKKTLKLAALARESFISLSDAVFPGRREFLRGICKAAGFDPQIVSEVDSLSLMLAGVASGDGIALMPEHAQKLPHTGCVFVKLAAPVPTADLLLVQPKGKPGVEMATLAELIAERASKVPE
;
A
#
# COMPACT_ATOMS: atom_id res chain seq x y z
N MET A 1 4.35 24.59 21.08
CA MET A 1 4.08 23.89 19.80
C MET A 1 2.57 23.74 19.66
N GLU A 2 2.00 24.42 18.68
CA GLU A 2 0.57 24.48 18.45
C GLU A 2 0.16 23.54 17.29
N PHE A 3 -1.04 23.00 17.36
CA PHE A 3 -1.53 22.05 16.35
C PHE A 3 -1.56 22.64 14.93
N HIS A 4 -1.92 23.91 14.79
CA HIS A 4 -1.91 24.59 13.49
C HIS A 4 -0.49 24.79 12.92
N GLN A 5 0.52 24.91 13.78
CA GLN A 5 1.93 25.02 13.35
C GLN A 5 2.40 23.71 12.71
N LEU A 6 2.01 22.57 13.28
CA LEU A 6 2.28 21.25 12.69
C LEU A 6 1.62 21.09 11.31
N ARG A 7 0.36 21.51 11.17
CA ARG A 7 -0.35 21.51 9.89
C ARG A 7 0.33 22.41 8.85
N TYR A 8 0.81 23.57 9.24
CA TYR A 8 1.50 24.49 8.34
C TYR A 8 2.86 23.96 7.91
N PHE A 9 3.60 23.36 8.84
CA PHE A 9 4.86 22.71 8.55
C PHE A 9 4.69 21.54 7.56
N THR A 10 3.74 20.63 7.82
CA THR A 10 3.48 19.47 6.96
C THR A 10 3.02 19.90 5.57
N ALA A 11 2.12 20.88 5.46
CA ALA A 11 1.67 21.41 4.19
C ALA A 11 2.82 22.04 3.37
N ALA A 12 3.65 22.85 4.02
CA ALA A 12 4.81 23.47 3.37
C ALA A 12 5.84 22.43 2.90
N ALA A 13 6.01 21.34 3.67
CA ALA A 13 6.89 20.22 3.31
C ALA A 13 6.38 19.42 2.12
N GLU A 14 5.07 19.22 2.00
CA GLU A 14 4.43 18.52 0.88
C GLU A 14 4.50 19.33 -0.42
N ASP A 15 4.17 20.62 -0.34
CA ASP A 15 4.12 21.50 -1.50
C ASP A 15 5.53 22.01 -1.91
N MET A 16 6.56 21.76 -1.07
CA MET A 16 7.91 22.34 -1.21
C MET A 16 7.88 23.85 -1.48
N SER A 17 6.83 24.51 -0.98
CA SER A 17 6.50 25.92 -1.24
C SER A 17 5.59 26.50 -0.15
N ILE A 18 6.07 27.53 0.53
CA ILE A 18 5.26 28.25 1.53
C ILE A 18 4.04 28.93 0.89
N SER A 19 4.20 29.45 -0.33
CA SER A 19 3.11 30.17 -1.02
C SER A 19 1.98 29.22 -1.46
N GLN A 20 2.31 28.03 -1.99
CA GLN A 20 1.31 27.03 -2.37
C GLN A 20 0.61 26.45 -1.14
N ALA A 21 1.36 26.12 -0.09
CA ALA A 21 0.77 25.69 1.18
C ALA A 21 -0.18 26.73 1.77
N ALA A 22 0.18 28.00 1.72
CA ALA A 22 -0.66 29.09 2.20
C ALA A 22 -1.97 29.20 1.42
N GLN A 23 -1.92 29.08 0.08
CA GLN A 23 -3.10 29.05 -0.79
C GLN A 23 -4.00 27.85 -0.46
N ARG A 24 -3.43 26.65 -0.35
CA ARG A 24 -4.15 25.42 -0.02
C ARG A 24 -4.85 25.49 1.33
N LEU A 25 -4.21 26.14 2.31
CA LEU A 25 -4.73 26.28 3.68
C LEU A 25 -5.56 27.55 3.88
N HIS A 26 -5.81 28.34 2.80
CA HIS A 26 -6.59 29.58 2.84
C HIS A 26 -6.07 30.61 3.86
N VAL A 27 -4.74 30.71 3.99
CA VAL A 27 -4.06 31.70 4.84
C VAL A 27 -3.09 32.56 4.02
N THR A 28 -2.66 33.69 4.60
CA THR A 28 -1.65 34.52 3.94
C THR A 28 -0.25 33.90 4.09
N GLN A 29 0.58 34.00 3.05
CA GLN A 29 1.96 33.49 3.07
C GLN A 29 2.80 34.07 4.23
N PRO A 30 2.71 35.38 4.59
CA PRO A 30 3.41 35.89 5.77
C PRO A 30 2.93 35.28 7.09
N ALA A 31 1.64 34.96 7.22
CA ALA A 31 1.12 34.32 8.43
C ALA A 31 1.67 32.88 8.56
N LEU A 32 1.61 32.10 7.49
CA LEU A 32 2.15 30.73 7.49
C LEU A 32 3.66 30.72 7.77
N SER A 33 4.43 31.60 7.12
CA SER A 33 5.87 31.72 7.33
C SER A 33 6.23 32.07 8.77
N ARG A 34 5.47 32.99 9.40
CA ARG A 34 5.69 33.34 10.82
C ARG A 34 5.41 32.18 11.75
N GLN A 35 4.38 31.38 11.49
CA GLN A 35 4.04 30.24 12.33
C GLN A 35 5.06 29.09 12.20
N ILE A 36 5.61 28.87 11.01
CA ILE A 36 6.71 27.91 10.83
C ILE A 36 7.97 28.42 11.59
N ALA A 37 8.32 29.69 11.45
CA ALA A 37 9.46 30.26 12.17
C ALA A 37 9.27 30.19 13.70
N ALA A 38 8.05 30.38 14.22
CA ALA A 38 7.75 30.22 15.64
C ALA A 38 7.92 28.76 16.10
N LEU A 39 7.51 27.79 15.27
CA LEU A 39 7.73 26.37 15.54
C LEU A 39 9.23 26.02 15.57
N GLU A 40 10.01 26.49 14.60
CA GLU A 40 11.47 26.30 14.55
C GLU A 40 12.16 26.93 15.78
N ALA A 41 11.75 28.13 16.17
CA ALA A 41 12.28 28.81 17.35
C ALA A 41 11.98 28.03 18.66
N GLU A 42 10.78 27.47 18.79
CA GLU A 42 10.39 26.67 19.95
C GLU A 42 11.15 25.33 19.99
N LEU A 43 11.34 24.69 18.84
CA LEU A 43 12.10 23.44 18.73
C LEU A 43 13.62 23.63 18.82
N GLY A 44 14.09 24.87 18.68
CA GLY A 44 15.53 25.22 18.70
C GLY A 44 16.32 24.76 17.47
N VAL A 45 15.63 24.33 16.41
CA VAL A 45 16.26 23.84 15.18
C VAL A 45 15.47 24.30 13.95
N ALA A 46 16.18 24.58 12.84
CA ALA A 46 15.56 24.88 11.56
C ALA A 46 15.01 23.58 10.93
N LEU A 47 13.78 23.63 10.44
CA LEU A 47 13.12 22.52 9.74
C LEU A 47 13.22 22.69 8.23
N PHE A 48 13.40 23.93 7.75
CA PHE A 48 13.58 24.26 6.34
C PHE A 48 14.85 25.06 6.10
N ASP A 49 15.51 24.74 4.99
CA ASP A 49 16.54 25.58 4.38
C ASP A 49 15.96 26.35 3.19
N ARG A 50 16.46 27.55 2.94
CA ARG A 50 16.12 28.36 1.77
C ARG A 50 17.19 28.23 0.71
N VAL A 51 16.90 27.50 -0.37
CA VAL A 51 17.82 27.30 -1.49
C VAL A 51 17.21 27.93 -2.75
N LYS A 52 17.83 28.98 -3.31
CA LYS A 52 17.43 29.63 -4.58
C LYS A 52 15.91 29.87 -4.71
N LYS A 53 15.29 30.55 -3.75
CA LYS A 53 13.84 30.85 -3.68
C LYS A 53 12.92 29.64 -3.45
N ARG A 54 13.44 28.47 -3.17
CA ARG A 54 12.65 27.28 -2.76
C ARG A 54 12.97 26.94 -1.32
N ILE A 55 12.05 26.25 -0.66
CA ILE A 55 12.29 25.63 0.63
C ILE A 55 12.64 24.16 0.42
N VAL A 56 13.58 23.65 1.19
CA VAL A 56 13.90 22.22 1.27
C VAL A 56 13.96 21.82 2.73
N LEU A 57 13.60 20.60 3.04
CA LEU A 57 13.69 20.10 4.42
C LEU A 57 15.17 19.96 4.84
N THR A 58 15.50 20.42 6.04
CA THR A 58 16.74 20.06 6.73
C THR A 58 16.71 18.59 7.16
N ASP A 59 17.81 18.08 7.72
CA ASP A 59 17.82 16.73 8.33
C ASP A 59 16.85 16.68 9.53
N ALA A 60 16.77 17.75 10.33
CA ALA A 60 15.80 17.89 11.39
C ALA A 60 14.36 17.90 10.85
N GLY A 61 14.10 18.61 9.74
CA GLY A 61 12.81 18.64 9.08
C GLY A 61 12.40 17.27 8.54
N ARG A 62 13.32 16.53 7.91
CA ARG A 62 13.09 15.15 7.45
C ARG A 62 12.78 14.19 8.61
N PHE A 63 13.47 14.34 9.73
CA PHE A 63 13.24 13.56 10.94
C PHE A 63 11.89 13.90 11.60
N PHE A 64 11.52 15.18 11.61
CA PHE A 64 10.33 15.65 12.30
C PHE A 64 9.04 15.46 11.49
N LEU A 65 9.08 15.52 10.15
CA LEU A 65 7.92 15.44 9.28
C LEU A 65 7.01 14.21 9.55
N PRO A 66 7.52 12.98 9.62
CA PRO A 66 6.68 11.83 9.92
C PRO A 66 6.05 11.91 11.34
N LYS A 67 6.75 12.49 12.31
CA LYS A 67 6.24 12.67 13.68
C LYS A 67 5.14 13.73 13.75
N ALA A 68 5.32 14.85 13.05
CA ALA A 68 4.31 15.91 12.96
C ALA A 68 3.02 15.38 12.28
N ARG A 69 3.14 14.61 11.21
CA ARG A 69 2.01 13.93 10.56
C ARG A 69 1.31 12.98 11.52
N GLN A 70 2.06 12.19 12.29
CA GLN A 70 1.48 11.26 13.26
C GLN A 70 0.67 12.00 14.34
N ILE A 71 1.21 13.07 14.92
CA ILE A 71 0.50 13.87 15.94
C ILE A 71 -0.80 14.45 15.38
N ILE A 72 -0.78 15.01 14.16
CA ILE A 72 -1.97 15.54 13.50
C ILE A 72 -3.01 14.43 13.34
N CYS A 73 -2.60 13.30 12.83
CA CYS A 73 -3.48 12.17 12.57
C CYS A 73 -4.07 11.58 13.86
N ASP A 74 -3.28 11.43 14.92
CA ASP A 74 -3.76 10.92 16.21
C ASP A 74 -4.83 11.83 16.80
N ALA A 75 -4.64 13.16 16.71
CA ALA A 75 -5.63 14.12 17.16
C ALA A 75 -6.93 14.07 16.34
N GLU A 76 -6.82 14.00 15.00
CA GLU A 76 -7.97 13.89 14.11
C GLU A 76 -8.72 12.57 14.29
N THR A 77 -7.99 11.48 14.46
CA THR A 77 -8.55 10.15 14.74
C THR A 77 -9.26 10.11 16.08
N SER A 78 -8.65 10.68 17.12
CA SER A 78 -9.28 10.77 18.45
C SER A 78 -10.59 11.56 18.41
N ALA A 79 -10.59 12.71 17.71
CA ALA A 79 -11.78 13.51 17.52
C ALA A 79 -12.86 12.77 16.70
N GLN A 80 -12.44 11.98 15.70
CA GLN A 80 -13.35 11.16 14.93
C GLN A 80 -13.93 10.01 15.75
N GLN A 81 -13.11 9.29 16.52
CA GLN A 81 -13.56 8.22 17.43
C GLN A 81 -14.57 8.73 18.45
N LEU A 82 -14.33 9.94 18.98
CA LEU A 82 -15.27 10.58 19.91
C LEU A 82 -16.63 10.83 19.25
N ARG A 83 -16.63 11.37 18.02
CA ARG A 83 -17.86 11.58 17.24
C ARG A 83 -18.58 10.28 16.89
N GLU A 84 -17.83 9.22 16.57
CA GLU A 84 -18.37 7.90 16.25
C GLU A 84 -18.94 7.17 17.48
N GLN A 85 -18.33 7.39 18.65
CA GLN A 85 -18.77 6.72 19.88
C GLN A 85 -19.92 7.44 20.57
N PHE A 86 -19.97 8.76 20.48
CA PHE A 86 -20.90 9.61 21.25
C PHE A 86 -21.78 10.51 20.37
N GLY A 87 -21.57 10.53 19.06
CA GLY A 87 -22.35 11.30 18.09
C GLY A 87 -23.27 10.42 17.27
N ASP A 88 -24.23 11.05 16.57
CA ASP A 88 -25.19 10.38 15.68
C ASP A 88 -24.64 10.14 14.25
N ALA A 89 -23.37 10.47 14.00
CA ALA A 89 -22.77 10.33 12.67
C ALA A 89 -22.52 8.85 12.32
N PRO A 90 -22.93 8.38 11.13
CA PRO A 90 -22.66 7.02 10.71
C PRO A 90 -21.14 6.78 10.61
N ARG A 91 -20.68 5.70 11.24
CA ARG A 91 -19.28 5.29 11.18
C ARG A 91 -18.87 4.97 9.75
N THR A 92 -17.80 5.59 9.30
CA THR A 92 -17.21 5.30 7.98
C THR A 92 -15.90 4.57 8.17
N LEU A 93 -15.86 3.29 7.79
CA LEU A 93 -14.64 2.49 7.75
C LEU A 93 -13.86 2.76 6.45
N ARG A 94 -12.55 2.79 6.50
CA ARG A 94 -11.68 3.08 5.36
C ARG A 94 -10.79 1.88 5.09
N LEU A 95 -11.05 1.20 3.95
CA LEU A 95 -10.37 -0.03 3.55
C LEU A 95 -9.49 0.21 2.34
N GLY A 96 -8.17 -0.04 2.49
CA GLY A 96 -7.20 -0.07 1.40
C GLY A 96 -7.11 -1.46 0.77
N PHE A 97 -6.95 -1.54 -0.55
CA PHE A 97 -6.81 -2.80 -1.27
C PHE A 97 -6.11 -2.61 -2.62
N LEU A 98 -5.73 -3.71 -3.28
CA LEU A 98 -5.29 -3.75 -4.67
C LEU A 98 -6.44 -4.21 -5.57
N SER A 99 -6.55 -3.65 -6.78
CA SER A 99 -7.59 -3.98 -7.79
C SER A 99 -7.77 -5.47 -8.02
N VAL A 100 -6.70 -6.25 -7.97
CA VAL A 100 -6.72 -7.70 -8.15
C VAL A 100 -7.63 -8.44 -7.14
N PHE A 101 -7.97 -7.83 -6.01
CA PHE A 101 -8.85 -8.38 -4.98
C PHE A 101 -10.28 -7.84 -5.05
N LEU A 102 -10.59 -6.95 -6.00
CA LEU A 102 -11.87 -6.25 -6.05
C LEU A 102 -13.06 -7.21 -6.21
N ASP A 103 -13.01 -8.07 -7.24
CA ASP A 103 -14.17 -8.88 -7.62
C ASP A 103 -14.36 -10.11 -6.72
N ASP A 104 -13.27 -10.80 -6.36
CA ASP A 104 -13.36 -12.07 -5.64
C ASP A 104 -13.48 -11.90 -4.12
N LEU A 105 -12.96 -10.80 -3.59
CA LEU A 105 -12.87 -10.56 -2.15
C LEU A 105 -13.65 -9.32 -1.72
N VAL A 106 -13.30 -8.15 -2.23
CA VAL A 106 -13.83 -6.87 -1.71
C VAL A 106 -15.33 -6.73 -2.02
N THR A 107 -15.74 -6.89 -3.28
CA THR A 107 -17.15 -6.71 -3.69
C THR A 107 -18.12 -7.64 -2.97
N PRO A 108 -17.87 -8.96 -2.85
CA PRO A 108 -18.75 -9.85 -2.07
C PRO A 108 -18.82 -9.49 -0.58
N VAL A 109 -17.68 -9.16 0.02
CA VAL A 109 -17.61 -8.73 1.43
C VAL A 109 -18.42 -7.47 1.66
N MET A 110 -18.28 -6.46 0.77
CA MET A 110 -19.04 -5.20 0.88
C MET A 110 -20.55 -5.42 0.78
N ARG A 111 -20.99 -6.34 -0.06
CA ARG A 111 -22.41 -6.69 -0.18
C ARG A 111 -22.94 -7.29 1.14
N GLU A 112 -22.22 -8.22 1.71
CA GLU A 112 -22.61 -8.87 2.97
C GLU A 112 -22.51 -7.92 4.16
N PHE A 113 -21.46 -7.10 4.24
CA PHE A 113 -21.27 -6.12 5.29
C PHE A 113 -22.42 -5.10 5.34
N ARG A 114 -22.89 -4.59 4.19
CA ARG A 114 -24.04 -3.68 4.11
C ARG A 114 -25.33 -4.28 4.65
N GLN A 115 -25.53 -5.59 4.48
CA GLN A 115 -26.71 -6.29 5.03
C GLN A 115 -26.65 -6.38 6.56
N ARG A 116 -25.46 -6.63 7.12
CA ARG A 116 -25.27 -6.75 8.58
C ARG A 116 -25.20 -5.39 9.28
N HIS A 117 -24.67 -4.37 8.61
CA HIS A 117 -24.48 -3.02 9.17
C HIS A 117 -24.99 -1.94 8.22
N PRO A 118 -26.34 -1.79 8.07
CA PRO A 118 -26.93 -0.86 7.09
C PRO A 118 -26.66 0.62 7.37
N LYS A 119 -26.30 0.96 8.61
CA LYS A 119 -25.95 2.33 9.02
C LYS A 119 -24.46 2.63 8.86
N ALA A 120 -23.58 1.62 8.79
CA ALA A 120 -22.15 1.82 8.61
C ALA A 120 -21.81 2.05 7.13
N ARG A 121 -20.82 2.90 6.88
CA ARG A 121 -20.28 3.14 5.54
C ARG A 121 -18.88 2.56 5.43
N VAL A 122 -18.51 2.11 4.24
CA VAL A 122 -17.14 1.72 3.92
C VAL A 122 -16.68 2.53 2.71
N SER A 123 -15.61 3.29 2.90
CA SER A 123 -14.87 3.95 1.82
C SER A 123 -13.76 3.03 1.35
N LEU A 124 -13.71 2.76 0.07
CA LEU A 124 -12.74 1.88 -0.57
C LEU A 124 -11.64 2.69 -1.23
N PHE A 125 -10.39 2.31 -0.99
CA PHE A 125 -9.20 2.98 -1.53
C PHE A 125 -8.34 1.96 -2.28
N GLU A 126 -8.31 2.06 -3.60
CA GLU A 126 -7.37 1.32 -4.42
C GLU A 126 -6.00 2.00 -4.35
N LEU A 127 -5.07 1.37 -3.67
CA LEU A 127 -3.75 1.93 -3.37
C LEU A 127 -2.67 0.85 -3.42
N PRO A 128 -1.46 1.18 -3.88
CA PRO A 128 -0.32 0.27 -3.78
C PRO A 128 0.10 0.06 -2.31
N PRO A 129 0.80 -1.04 -1.98
CA PRO A 129 1.10 -1.43 -0.61
C PRO A 129 1.81 -0.37 0.23
N ARG A 130 2.80 0.35 -0.33
CA ARG A 130 3.49 1.44 0.39
C ARG A 130 2.51 2.51 0.85
N ALA A 131 1.66 2.99 -0.06
CA ALA A 131 0.66 4.01 0.26
C ALA A 131 -0.39 3.50 1.26
N GLN A 132 -0.77 2.20 1.19
CA GLN A 132 -1.65 1.61 2.19
C GLN A 132 -1.00 1.60 3.58
N LEU A 133 0.27 1.17 3.69
CA LEU A 133 1.01 1.16 4.95
C LEU A 133 1.19 2.57 5.53
N ASP A 134 1.52 3.55 4.69
CA ASP A 134 1.68 4.94 5.11
C ASP A 134 0.36 5.51 5.64
N ARG A 135 -0.76 5.24 4.96
CA ARG A 135 -2.09 5.66 5.41
C ARG A 135 -2.61 4.89 6.63
N LEU A 136 -2.17 3.65 6.86
CA LEU A 136 -2.42 2.95 8.12
C LEU A 136 -1.64 3.59 9.27
N ARG A 137 -0.37 4.00 9.05
CA ARG A 137 0.44 4.71 10.06
C ARG A 137 -0.17 6.06 10.44
N THR A 138 -0.76 6.75 9.48
CA THR A 138 -1.44 8.04 9.70
C THR A 138 -2.92 7.88 10.05
N HIS A 139 -3.41 6.68 10.30
CA HIS A 139 -4.82 6.37 10.57
C HIS A 139 -5.81 6.92 9.52
N GLU A 140 -5.34 7.19 8.30
CA GLU A 140 -6.19 7.51 7.15
C GLU A 140 -6.84 6.26 6.57
N LEU A 141 -6.37 5.07 6.92
CA LEU A 141 -7.03 3.78 6.70
C LEU A 141 -7.25 3.07 8.04
N ASP A 142 -8.36 2.33 8.13
CA ASP A 142 -8.69 1.48 9.27
C ASP A 142 -8.24 0.04 9.05
N ALA A 143 -8.13 -0.37 7.79
CA ALA A 143 -7.59 -1.67 7.40
C ALA A 143 -7.01 -1.63 5.98
N ALA A 144 -6.11 -2.56 5.69
CA ALA A 144 -5.51 -2.74 4.37
C ALA A 144 -5.43 -4.23 4.00
N ILE A 145 -5.68 -4.54 2.71
CA ILE A 145 -5.49 -5.87 2.12
C ILE A 145 -4.29 -5.80 1.18
N LEU A 146 -3.19 -6.45 1.57
CA LEU A 146 -1.93 -6.40 0.83
C LEU A 146 -1.18 -7.75 0.86
N GLY A 147 -0.23 -7.93 -0.06
CA GLY A 147 0.48 -9.19 -0.22
C GLY A 147 1.61 -9.37 0.77
N ASN A 148 2.53 -8.44 0.81
CA ASN A 148 3.71 -8.50 1.66
C ASN A 148 3.81 -7.30 2.58
N ILE A 149 4.46 -7.51 3.72
CA ILE A 149 4.82 -6.48 4.68
C ILE A 149 6.26 -6.76 5.14
N GLU A 150 7.09 -5.72 5.19
CA GLU A 150 8.45 -5.82 5.70
C GLU A 150 8.45 -6.13 7.20
N GLU A 151 9.50 -6.78 7.69
CA GLU A 151 9.62 -7.16 9.10
C GLU A 151 9.54 -5.93 10.02
N ALA A 152 10.17 -4.82 9.62
CA ALA A 152 10.12 -3.56 10.36
C ALA A 152 8.70 -2.99 10.54
N ASP A 153 7.78 -3.31 9.63
CA ASP A 153 6.39 -2.86 9.69
C ASP A 153 5.49 -3.81 10.48
N ARG A 154 5.86 -5.10 10.59
CA ARG A 154 5.07 -6.10 11.33
C ARG A 154 4.87 -5.73 12.80
N ASP A 155 5.88 -5.10 13.39
CA ASP A 155 5.80 -4.67 14.79
C ASP A 155 4.91 -3.46 15.01
N LEU A 156 4.57 -2.71 13.96
CA LEU A 156 3.72 -1.53 14.05
C LEU A 156 2.22 -1.85 13.97
N PHE A 157 1.85 -2.96 13.33
CA PHE A 157 0.48 -3.29 12.99
C PHE A 157 0.02 -4.63 13.59
N ALA A 158 -1.29 -4.81 13.66
CA ALA A 158 -1.93 -6.11 13.80
C ALA A 158 -2.03 -6.74 12.41
N VAL A 159 -1.31 -7.85 12.20
CA VAL A 159 -1.23 -8.54 10.91
C VAL A 159 -1.88 -9.91 11.00
N ARG A 160 -2.91 -10.14 10.19
CA ARG A 160 -3.61 -11.42 10.05
C ARG A 160 -3.40 -11.97 8.64
N ARG A 161 -2.83 -13.17 8.51
CA ARG A 161 -2.76 -13.87 7.23
C ARG A 161 -4.15 -14.39 6.86
N LEU A 162 -4.62 -14.00 5.67
CA LEU A 162 -5.91 -14.37 5.10
C LEU A 162 -5.81 -15.67 4.29
N SER A 163 -4.85 -15.74 3.39
CA SER A 163 -4.61 -16.89 2.53
C SER A 163 -3.15 -16.96 2.08
N ARG A 164 -2.81 -18.05 1.43
CA ARG A 164 -1.51 -18.26 0.78
C ARG A 164 -1.77 -18.61 -0.68
N ASN A 165 -1.33 -17.73 -1.58
CA ASN A 165 -1.63 -17.81 -2.99
C ASN A 165 -0.46 -18.41 -3.76
N LYS A 166 -0.71 -19.43 -4.59
CA LYS A 166 0.29 -20.00 -5.49
C LYS A 166 0.76 -18.97 -6.50
N MET A 167 2.04 -19.02 -6.82
CA MET A 167 2.63 -18.19 -7.85
C MET A 167 2.58 -18.89 -9.20
N GLY A 168 2.34 -18.13 -10.25
CA GLY A 168 2.48 -18.53 -11.64
C GLY A 168 3.46 -17.64 -12.37
N VAL A 169 3.79 -17.96 -13.59
CA VAL A 169 4.58 -17.12 -14.49
C VAL A 169 3.69 -16.52 -15.57
N VAL A 170 3.91 -15.25 -15.86
CA VAL A 170 3.32 -14.54 -17.00
C VAL A 170 4.38 -14.43 -18.09
N LEU A 171 4.03 -14.88 -19.26
CA LEU A 171 4.89 -14.94 -20.44
C LEU A 171 4.24 -14.17 -21.60
N PRO A 172 5.00 -13.57 -22.52
CA PRO A 172 4.46 -13.13 -23.82
C PRO A 172 3.74 -14.29 -24.50
N GLU A 173 2.68 -14.03 -25.27
CA GLU A 173 1.89 -15.09 -25.92
C GLU A 173 2.67 -15.89 -26.97
N ASP A 174 3.69 -15.28 -27.58
CA ASP A 174 4.59 -15.88 -28.55
C ASP A 174 5.84 -16.53 -27.92
N HIS A 175 5.95 -16.52 -26.60
CA HIS A 175 7.09 -17.10 -25.90
C HIS A 175 7.17 -18.62 -26.08
N PRO A 176 8.36 -19.24 -26.29
CA PRO A 176 8.48 -20.70 -26.52
C PRO A 176 7.89 -21.58 -25.42
N LEU A 177 7.81 -21.05 -24.19
CA LEU A 177 7.23 -21.74 -23.03
C LEU A 177 5.74 -21.47 -22.84
N ALA A 178 5.12 -20.57 -23.59
CA ALA A 178 3.72 -20.16 -23.42
C ALA A 178 2.71 -21.31 -23.63
N ALA A 179 3.03 -22.27 -24.51
CA ALA A 179 2.17 -23.43 -24.78
C ALA A 179 2.21 -24.52 -23.67
N LYS A 180 3.08 -24.37 -22.67
CA LYS A 180 3.20 -25.34 -21.57
C LYS A 180 2.06 -25.17 -20.57
N LYS A 181 1.46 -26.26 -20.11
CA LYS A 181 0.45 -26.24 -19.04
C LYS A 181 1.06 -25.92 -17.67
N THR A 182 2.28 -26.41 -17.44
CA THR A 182 3.04 -26.19 -16.21
C THR A 182 4.53 -26.10 -16.51
N LEU A 183 5.26 -25.33 -15.70
CA LEU A 183 6.70 -25.12 -15.80
C LEU A 183 7.36 -25.29 -14.42
N LYS A 184 8.55 -25.87 -14.38
CA LYS A 184 9.41 -25.77 -13.19
C LYS A 184 10.01 -24.36 -13.16
N LEU A 185 10.06 -23.74 -11.98
CA LEU A 185 10.62 -22.39 -11.84
C LEU A 185 12.08 -22.30 -12.33
N ALA A 186 12.87 -23.37 -12.13
CA ALA A 186 14.25 -23.48 -12.65
C ALA A 186 14.35 -23.38 -14.19
N ALA A 187 13.28 -23.68 -14.93
CA ALA A 187 13.28 -23.55 -16.39
C ALA A 187 13.34 -22.07 -16.84
N LEU A 188 13.07 -21.13 -15.93
CA LEU A 188 13.07 -19.70 -16.18
C LEU A 188 14.42 -19.05 -15.84
N ALA A 189 15.46 -19.81 -15.51
CA ALA A 189 16.75 -19.30 -15.02
C ALA A 189 17.50 -18.41 -16.02
N ARG A 190 17.17 -18.51 -17.32
CA ARG A 190 17.82 -17.70 -18.39
C ARG A 190 16.93 -16.55 -18.87
N GLU A 191 15.74 -16.41 -18.30
CA GLU A 191 14.79 -15.40 -18.72
C GLU A 191 15.07 -14.05 -18.02
N SER A 192 14.68 -12.97 -18.69
CA SER A 192 14.69 -11.62 -18.14
C SER A 192 13.41 -11.39 -17.36
N PHE A 193 13.54 -10.88 -16.11
CA PHE A 193 12.39 -10.66 -15.24
C PHE A 193 12.00 -9.19 -15.16
N ILE A 194 10.71 -8.93 -15.20
CA ILE A 194 10.10 -7.66 -14.79
C ILE A 194 9.63 -7.82 -13.34
N SER A 195 10.03 -6.92 -12.46
CA SER A 195 9.62 -6.91 -11.05
C SER A 195 8.76 -5.70 -10.72
N LEU A 196 8.00 -5.79 -9.63
CA LEU A 196 7.43 -4.59 -9.01
C LEU A 196 8.52 -3.86 -8.24
N SER A 197 8.49 -2.52 -8.29
CA SER A 197 9.41 -1.63 -7.61
C SER A 197 9.28 -1.72 -6.09
N ASP A 198 10.38 -1.84 -5.35
CA ASP A 198 10.38 -1.83 -3.88
C ASP A 198 9.92 -0.49 -3.29
N ALA A 199 10.04 0.61 -4.04
CA ALA A 199 9.52 1.90 -3.61
C ALA A 199 8.01 1.89 -3.41
N VAL A 200 7.30 1.08 -4.19
CA VAL A 200 5.82 0.99 -4.22
C VAL A 200 5.32 -0.32 -3.60
N PHE A 201 6.06 -1.40 -3.80
CA PHE A 201 5.79 -2.74 -3.28
C PHE A 201 6.94 -3.22 -2.38
N PRO A 202 6.97 -2.84 -1.10
CA PRO A 202 8.07 -3.11 -0.19
C PRO A 202 8.43 -4.59 -0.10
N GLY A 203 9.74 -4.91 -0.16
CA GLY A 203 10.26 -6.27 -0.06
C GLY A 203 10.04 -7.14 -1.31
N ARG A 204 9.55 -6.57 -2.41
CA ARG A 204 9.22 -7.35 -3.61
C ARG A 204 10.44 -7.94 -4.29
N ARG A 205 11.52 -7.17 -4.39
CA ARG A 205 12.78 -7.63 -4.98
C ARG A 205 13.38 -8.78 -4.19
N GLU A 206 13.42 -8.66 -2.87
CA GLU A 206 13.94 -9.72 -1.98
C GLU A 206 13.08 -10.97 -2.08
N PHE A 207 11.76 -10.84 -2.08
CA PHE A 207 10.83 -11.95 -2.27
C PHE A 207 11.10 -12.68 -3.61
N LEU A 208 11.22 -11.94 -4.74
CA LEU A 208 11.51 -12.53 -6.05
C LEU A 208 12.84 -13.28 -6.05
N ARG A 209 13.90 -12.66 -5.51
CA ARG A 209 15.21 -13.28 -5.39
C ARG A 209 15.17 -14.54 -4.51
N GLY A 210 14.47 -14.47 -3.39
CA GLY A 210 14.34 -15.59 -2.46
C GLY A 210 13.74 -16.83 -3.11
N ILE A 211 12.64 -16.67 -3.83
CA ILE A 211 11.99 -17.80 -4.53
C ILE A 211 12.81 -18.35 -5.70
N CYS A 212 13.49 -17.49 -6.47
CA CYS A 212 14.37 -17.93 -7.55
C CYS A 212 15.62 -18.63 -7.01
N LYS A 213 16.21 -18.11 -5.94
CA LYS A 213 17.37 -18.72 -5.27
C LYS A 213 17.04 -20.11 -4.71
N ALA A 214 15.82 -20.28 -4.16
CA ALA A 214 15.33 -21.61 -3.74
C ALA A 214 15.18 -22.58 -4.91
N ALA A 215 14.98 -22.08 -6.13
CA ALA A 215 14.96 -22.87 -7.37
C ALA A 215 16.34 -23.03 -8.05
N GLY A 216 17.42 -22.51 -7.42
CA GLY A 216 18.80 -22.70 -7.86
C GLY A 216 19.36 -21.63 -8.80
N PHE A 217 18.73 -20.45 -8.90
CA PHE A 217 19.24 -19.36 -9.75
C PHE A 217 18.97 -17.97 -9.16
N ASP A 218 19.68 -16.95 -9.62
CA ASP A 218 19.40 -15.53 -9.32
C ASP A 218 18.70 -14.91 -10.52
N PRO A 219 17.55 -14.22 -10.33
CA PRO A 219 16.79 -13.66 -11.44
C PRO A 219 17.50 -12.45 -12.04
N GLN A 220 17.57 -12.40 -13.37
CA GLN A 220 18.02 -11.21 -14.09
C GLN A 220 16.85 -10.20 -14.17
N ILE A 221 16.78 -9.26 -13.24
CA ILE A 221 15.76 -8.21 -13.23
C ILE A 221 16.18 -7.12 -14.19
N VAL A 222 15.47 -6.96 -15.30
CA VAL A 222 15.77 -5.98 -16.36
C VAL A 222 14.95 -4.71 -16.25
N SER A 223 13.78 -4.78 -15.55
CA SER A 223 12.88 -3.63 -15.39
C SER A 223 12.15 -3.73 -14.05
N GLU A 224 11.88 -2.57 -13.46
CA GLU A 224 11.02 -2.42 -12.27
C GLU A 224 9.89 -1.44 -12.59
N VAL A 225 8.66 -1.81 -12.23
CA VAL A 225 7.44 -1.06 -12.53
C VAL A 225 6.60 -0.86 -11.27
N ASP A 226 5.76 0.18 -11.27
CA ASP A 226 5.01 0.61 -10.07
C ASP A 226 3.58 0.07 -10.01
N SER A 227 3.16 -0.76 -10.96
CA SER A 227 1.82 -1.36 -10.96
C SER A 227 1.78 -2.73 -11.65
N LEU A 228 0.78 -3.54 -11.25
CA LEU A 228 0.52 -4.83 -11.89
C LEU A 228 0.16 -4.69 -13.37
N SER A 229 -0.57 -3.65 -13.74
CA SER A 229 -0.94 -3.38 -15.14
C SER A 229 0.28 -3.05 -16.00
N LEU A 230 1.22 -2.23 -15.49
CA LEU A 230 2.48 -1.95 -16.19
C LEU A 230 3.35 -3.20 -16.31
N MET A 231 3.35 -4.08 -15.29
CA MET A 231 4.05 -5.35 -15.36
C MET A 231 3.49 -6.23 -16.47
N LEU A 232 2.16 -6.37 -16.58
CA LEU A 232 1.50 -7.13 -17.64
C LEU A 232 1.77 -6.50 -19.02
N ALA A 233 1.74 -5.17 -19.13
CA ALA A 233 2.06 -4.46 -20.37
C ALA A 233 3.52 -4.72 -20.82
N GLY A 234 4.49 -4.65 -19.89
CA GLY A 234 5.89 -4.95 -20.19
C GLY A 234 6.09 -6.40 -20.63
N VAL A 235 5.38 -7.37 -20.02
CA VAL A 235 5.41 -8.76 -20.48
C VAL A 235 4.81 -8.87 -21.87
N ALA A 236 3.66 -8.28 -22.13
CA ALA A 236 3.01 -8.31 -23.44
C ALA A 236 3.85 -7.67 -24.55
N SER A 237 4.69 -6.68 -24.20
CA SER A 237 5.62 -6.03 -25.11
C SER A 237 6.91 -6.84 -25.38
N GLY A 238 7.11 -7.96 -24.66
CA GLY A 238 8.30 -8.79 -24.82
C GLY A 238 9.53 -8.30 -24.03
N ASP A 239 9.38 -7.35 -23.11
CA ASP A 239 10.49 -6.81 -22.31
C ASP A 239 11.04 -7.84 -21.30
N GLY A 240 10.26 -8.90 -21.01
CA GLY A 240 10.64 -9.94 -20.08
C GLY A 240 9.43 -10.77 -19.61
N ILE A 241 9.64 -11.56 -18.57
CA ILE A 241 8.61 -12.38 -17.92
C ILE A 241 8.32 -11.86 -16.51
N ALA A 242 7.19 -12.25 -15.92
CA ALA A 242 6.88 -11.88 -14.54
C ALA A 242 6.36 -13.05 -13.70
N LEU A 243 6.68 -13.05 -12.39
CA LEU A 243 6.06 -13.95 -11.43
C LEU A 243 4.94 -13.22 -10.69
N MET A 244 3.73 -13.75 -10.77
CA MET A 244 2.53 -13.17 -10.16
C MET A 244 1.73 -14.26 -9.43
N PRO A 245 0.95 -13.91 -8.40
CA PRO A 245 -0.02 -14.84 -7.82
C PRO A 245 -1.04 -15.29 -8.89
N GLU A 246 -1.45 -16.57 -8.86
CA GLU A 246 -2.35 -17.14 -9.89
C GLU A 246 -3.67 -16.38 -10.05
N HIS A 247 -4.20 -15.78 -8.97
CA HIS A 247 -5.42 -14.98 -9.07
C HIS A 247 -5.25 -13.69 -9.91
N ALA A 248 -4.01 -13.23 -10.13
CA ALA A 248 -3.75 -12.06 -10.97
C ALA A 248 -4.03 -12.32 -12.47
N GLN A 249 -4.22 -13.59 -12.89
CA GLN A 249 -4.69 -13.94 -14.24
C GLN A 249 -6.06 -13.33 -14.59
N LYS A 250 -6.83 -12.88 -13.57
CA LYS A 250 -8.13 -12.22 -13.77
C LYS A 250 -8.02 -10.74 -14.13
N LEU A 251 -6.84 -10.15 -13.97
CA LEU A 251 -6.63 -8.78 -14.42
C LEU A 251 -6.77 -8.71 -15.94
N PRO A 252 -7.37 -7.63 -16.47
CA PRO A 252 -7.42 -7.42 -17.92
C PRO A 252 -6.02 -7.41 -18.52
N HIS A 253 -5.76 -8.31 -19.46
CA HIS A 253 -4.49 -8.41 -20.16
C HIS A 253 -4.70 -8.98 -21.56
N THR A 254 -3.86 -8.54 -22.49
CA THR A 254 -3.76 -9.05 -23.86
C THR A 254 -2.29 -9.23 -24.21
N GLY A 255 -1.96 -10.15 -25.09
CA GLY A 255 -0.56 -10.37 -25.52
C GLY A 255 0.31 -11.13 -24.51
N CYS A 256 -0.27 -11.64 -23.41
CA CYS A 256 0.46 -12.50 -22.48
C CYS A 256 -0.40 -13.66 -21.96
N VAL A 257 0.25 -14.72 -21.49
CA VAL A 257 -0.39 -15.91 -20.95
C VAL A 257 0.13 -16.23 -19.56
N PHE A 258 -0.76 -16.76 -18.71
CA PHE A 258 -0.42 -17.30 -17.40
C PHE A 258 -0.13 -18.78 -17.49
N VAL A 259 1.05 -19.19 -17.03
CA VAL A 259 1.44 -20.60 -16.95
C VAL A 259 1.68 -20.98 -15.50
N LYS A 260 1.07 -22.09 -15.06
CA LYS A 260 1.23 -22.59 -13.69
C LYS A 260 2.65 -23.07 -13.42
N LEU A 261 3.11 -22.92 -12.19
CA LEU A 261 4.36 -23.51 -11.76
C LEU A 261 4.15 -24.92 -11.22
N ALA A 262 5.07 -25.83 -11.55
CA ALA A 262 5.12 -27.18 -10.99
C ALA A 262 5.73 -27.16 -9.59
N ALA A 263 5.41 -28.16 -8.76
CA ALA A 263 5.94 -28.29 -7.42
C ALA A 263 7.49 -28.36 -7.38
N PRO A 264 8.13 -27.74 -6.38
CA PRO A 264 7.54 -26.95 -5.31
C PRO A 264 7.07 -25.57 -5.81
N VAL A 265 5.78 -25.27 -5.62
CA VAL A 265 5.19 -24.01 -6.08
C VAL A 265 5.46 -22.93 -5.04
N PRO A 266 6.15 -21.83 -5.41
CA PRO A 266 6.29 -20.70 -4.50
C PRO A 266 4.93 -20.05 -4.22
N THR A 267 4.78 -19.49 -3.02
CA THR A 267 3.53 -18.86 -2.59
C THR A 267 3.76 -17.45 -2.08
N ALA A 268 2.76 -16.60 -2.22
CA ALA A 268 2.71 -15.28 -1.63
C ALA A 268 1.54 -15.21 -0.64
N ASP A 269 1.77 -14.63 0.54
CA ASP A 269 0.72 -14.44 1.53
C ASP A 269 -0.21 -13.29 1.11
N LEU A 270 -1.49 -13.41 1.46
CA LEU A 270 -2.45 -12.32 1.48
C LEU A 270 -2.71 -11.95 2.93
N LEU A 271 -2.59 -10.69 3.27
CA LEU A 271 -2.63 -10.19 4.63
C LEU A 271 -3.75 -9.15 4.79
N LEU A 272 -4.42 -9.20 5.93
CA LEU A 272 -5.19 -8.09 6.48
C LEU A 272 -4.31 -7.40 7.52
N VAL A 273 -4.10 -6.12 7.34
CA VAL A 273 -3.26 -5.28 8.20
C VAL A 273 -4.11 -4.16 8.79
N GLN A 274 -4.00 -3.97 10.10
CA GLN A 274 -4.77 -2.98 10.85
C GLN A 274 -3.86 -2.27 11.87
N PRO A 275 -4.16 -1.03 12.29
CA PRO A 275 -3.53 -0.44 13.45
C PRO A 275 -3.68 -1.34 14.69
N LYS A 276 -2.67 -1.35 15.58
CA LYS A 276 -2.76 -2.09 16.85
C LYS A 276 -3.85 -1.47 17.74
N GLY A 277 -4.59 -2.30 18.44
CA GLY A 277 -5.65 -1.91 19.34
C GLY A 277 -6.88 -2.77 19.21
N LYS A 278 -7.92 -2.47 19.98
CA LYS A 278 -9.18 -3.20 19.92
C LYS A 278 -10.07 -2.55 18.84
N PRO A 279 -10.39 -3.25 17.76
CA PRO A 279 -11.27 -2.70 16.73
C PRO A 279 -12.69 -2.50 17.27
N GLY A 280 -13.41 -1.51 16.75
CA GLY A 280 -14.84 -1.38 16.97
C GLY A 280 -15.64 -2.54 16.34
N VAL A 281 -16.89 -2.68 16.71
CA VAL A 281 -17.75 -3.83 16.31
C VAL A 281 -17.85 -3.97 14.80
N GLU A 282 -18.07 -2.86 14.08
CA GLU A 282 -18.19 -2.87 12.61
C GLU A 282 -16.87 -3.29 11.94
N MET A 283 -15.73 -2.78 12.45
CA MET A 283 -14.42 -3.15 11.91
C MET A 283 -14.09 -4.62 12.19
N ALA A 284 -14.45 -5.13 13.36
CA ALA A 284 -14.28 -6.54 13.69
C ALA A 284 -15.13 -7.42 12.76
N THR A 285 -16.40 -7.05 12.52
CA THR A 285 -17.28 -7.76 11.56
C THR A 285 -16.69 -7.71 10.14
N LEU A 286 -16.21 -6.55 9.69
CA LEU A 286 -15.60 -6.42 8.37
C LEU A 286 -14.36 -7.31 8.23
N ALA A 287 -13.50 -7.33 9.25
CA ALA A 287 -12.30 -8.17 9.28
C ALA A 287 -12.61 -9.68 9.22
N GLU A 288 -13.65 -10.12 9.93
CA GLU A 288 -14.07 -11.53 9.89
C GLU A 288 -14.67 -11.90 8.52
N LEU A 289 -15.50 -11.06 7.93
CA LEU A 289 -16.04 -11.27 6.58
C LEU A 289 -14.93 -11.37 5.53
N ILE A 290 -13.92 -10.50 5.62
CA ILE A 290 -12.74 -10.56 4.75
C ILE A 290 -12.03 -11.90 4.93
N ALA A 291 -11.80 -12.34 6.16
CA ALA A 291 -11.09 -13.59 6.45
C ALA A 291 -11.89 -14.82 5.99
N GLU A 292 -13.19 -14.88 6.27
CA GLU A 292 -14.08 -15.95 5.81
C GLU A 292 -14.16 -16.03 4.29
N ARG A 293 -14.17 -14.88 3.61
CA ARG A 293 -14.22 -14.86 2.14
C ARG A 293 -12.88 -15.27 1.53
N ALA A 294 -11.76 -14.77 2.07
CA ALA A 294 -10.43 -15.12 1.59
C ALA A 294 -10.14 -16.63 1.71
N SER A 295 -10.65 -17.30 2.75
CA SER A 295 -10.51 -18.76 2.92
C SER A 295 -11.30 -19.59 1.89
N LYS A 296 -12.30 -18.97 1.22
CA LYS A 296 -13.15 -19.61 0.19
C LYS A 296 -12.66 -19.35 -1.24
N VAL A 297 -11.72 -18.42 -1.42
CA VAL A 297 -11.06 -18.22 -2.71
C VAL A 297 -10.14 -19.42 -2.92
N PRO A 298 -10.29 -20.23 -3.99
CA PRO A 298 -9.49 -21.44 -4.20
C PRO A 298 -8.01 -21.13 -4.21
N GLU A 299 -7.23 -21.97 -3.51
CA GLU A 299 -5.76 -21.96 -3.56
C GLU A 299 -5.22 -22.32 -4.95
#